data_e731bdbd427760869ba8d34d0993aa99
#
_entry.id   e731bdbd427760869ba8d34d0993aa99
#
_cell.length_a   1.000
_cell.length_b   1.000
_cell.length_c   1.000
_cell.angle_alpha   90.00
_cell.angle_beta   90.00
_cell.angle_gamma   90.00
#
_symmetry.space_group_name_H-M   'P 1'
#
loop_
_entity.id
_entity.type
_entity.pdbx_description
1 polymer ?
#
loop_
_entity_poly.entity_id
_entity_poly.type
_entity_poly.pdbx_seq_one_letter_code
_entity_poly.pdbx_strand_id
1 'polypeptide(L)'
;MLNTDIVSDRTAKIQLAAALQEKQRRISENKLLHYKPYKKQMKFHELGSTIRERLFMAGNQLGKTIAGAAEMAMHLTGLYPDWWQGRRYKRPVVAWASGITGETVRDTVQRLLVGRTGEYGTGFIPKHCIIGDPKRAMGTPDLLDSVQVRHISGGISRCGFKSYATGREKWQGETLDILWLDEEPPQDIYTEGLTRTNATGGFVYMTFTPLLGMSEVVRRFISEQNNDRTVVNMTIDDVDHYTEEQKASIIASYPAHEREARAKGVPTLGSGRIFPISEESIKCEPFQPPAWWCRIG
;
A
#
# COMPACT_ATOMS: atom_id res chain seq x y z
N MET A 1 14.21 45.10 37.07
CA MET A 1 14.37 44.80 35.62
C MET A 1 14.50 43.30 35.29
N LEU A 2 15.08 42.45 36.11
CA LEU A 2 15.27 40.98 35.83
C LEU A 2 13.96 40.16 35.71
N ASN A 3 12.85 40.60 36.27
CA ASN A 3 11.64 39.78 36.32
C ASN A 3 10.76 39.87 35.02
N THR A 4 10.89 40.94 34.26
CA THR A 4 10.16 41.19 33.01
C THR A 4 10.68 40.35 31.85
N ASP A 5 11.99 40.11 31.76
CA ASP A 5 12.61 39.32 30.69
C ASP A 5 12.32 37.83 30.82
N ILE A 6 12.27 37.30 32.06
CA ILE A 6 11.95 35.90 32.33
C ILE A 6 10.47 35.59 32.00
N VAL A 7 9.56 36.50 32.30
CA VAL A 7 8.14 36.34 31.99
C VAL A 7 7.92 36.41 30.47
N SER A 8 8.61 37.34 29.78
CA SER A 8 8.57 37.46 28.33
C SER A 8 9.07 36.21 27.62
N ASP A 9 10.20 35.62 28.06
CA ASP A 9 10.76 34.39 27.50
C ASP A 9 9.84 33.17 27.74
N ARG A 10 9.21 33.05 28.91
CA ARG A 10 8.22 32.02 29.21
C ARG A 10 6.99 32.12 28.32
N THR A 11 6.47 33.33 28.10
CA THR A 11 5.32 33.58 27.24
C THR A 11 5.62 33.23 25.77
N ALA A 12 6.80 33.63 25.28
CA ALA A 12 7.25 33.29 23.92
C ALA A 12 7.40 31.79 23.71
N LYS A 13 7.93 31.05 24.70
CA LYS A 13 8.02 29.57 24.66
C LYS A 13 6.66 28.91 24.62
N ILE A 14 5.69 29.38 25.39
CA ILE A 14 4.31 28.87 25.39
C ILE A 14 3.63 29.12 24.03
N GLN A 15 3.79 30.32 23.47
CA GLN A 15 3.24 30.65 22.14
C GLN A 15 3.89 29.80 21.04
N LEU A 16 5.19 29.59 21.08
CA LEU A 16 5.89 28.72 20.14
C LEU A 16 5.41 27.27 20.24
N ALA A 17 5.28 26.75 21.45
CA ALA A 17 4.77 25.38 21.68
C ALA A 17 3.34 25.22 21.13
N ALA A 18 2.46 26.19 21.39
CA ALA A 18 1.09 26.19 20.85
C ALA A 18 1.07 26.26 19.31
N ALA A 19 1.91 27.08 18.70
CA ALA A 19 2.04 27.17 17.25
C ALA A 19 2.57 25.88 16.62
N LEU A 20 3.52 25.21 17.26
CA LEU A 20 4.04 23.91 16.84
C LEU A 20 2.98 22.80 16.95
N GLN A 21 2.21 22.78 18.03
CA GLN A 21 1.10 21.84 18.19
C GLN A 21 0.03 22.05 17.12
N GLU A 22 -0.35 23.29 16.86
CA GLU A 22 -1.33 23.61 15.81
C GLU A 22 -0.81 23.23 14.42
N LYS A 23 0.47 23.48 14.12
CA LYS A 23 1.10 23.03 12.88
C LYS A 23 1.07 21.50 12.74
N GLN A 24 1.41 20.78 13.81
CA GLN A 24 1.34 19.31 13.82
C GLN A 24 -0.08 18.81 13.62
N ARG A 25 -1.07 19.43 14.28
CA ARG A 25 -2.49 19.12 14.10
C ARG A 25 -2.92 19.29 12.65
N ARG A 26 -2.60 20.42 12.00
CA ARG A 26 -2.94 20.67 10.59
C ARG A 26 -2.30 19.65 9.65
N ILE A 27 -1.05 19.27 9.89
CA ILE A 27 -0.36 18.24 9.12
C ILE A 27 -1.05 16.89 9.31
N SER A 28 -1.40 16.51 10.54
CA SER A 28 -2.06 15.23 10.84
C SER A 28 -3.47 15.13 10.25
N GLU A 29 -4.21 16.25 10.21
CA GLU A 29 -5.56 16.31 9.66
C GLU A 29 -5.61 16.43 8.12
N ASN A 30 -4.46 16.59 7.45
CA ASN A 30 -4.35 16.65 5.99
C ASN A 30 -3.02 16.07 5.49
N LYS A 31 -2.78 14.80 5.79
CA LYS A 31 -1.57 14.09 5.34
C LYS A 31 -1.44 14.03 3.83
N LEU A 32 -2.55 14.02 3.11
CA LEU A 32 -2.55 13.95 1.66
C LEU A 32 -1.81 15.14 1.03
N LEU A 33 -1.99 16.35 1.56
CA LEU A 33 -1.30 17.55 1.09
C LEU A 33 0.22 17.48 1.28
N HIS A 34 0.68 16.71 2.27
CA HIS A 34 2.09 16.59 2.63
C HIS A 34 2.74 15.31 2.08
N TYR A 35 2.01 14.51 1.31
CA TYR A 35 2.54 13.29 0.71
C TYR A 35 3.58 13.61 -0.37
N LYS A 36 4.77 13.07 -0.17
CA LYS A 36 5.89 13.19 -1.12
C LYS A 36 6.30 11.78 -1.54
N PRO A 37 5.93 11.34 -2.74
CA PRO A 37 6.27 10.00 -3.23
C PRO A 37 7.75 9.89 -3.60
N TYR A 38 8.34 8.73 -3.37
CA TYR A 38 9.60 8.34 -4.00
C TYR A 38 9.41 8.15 -5.51
N LYS A 39 10.51 8.15 -6.27
CA LYS A 39 10.48 8.01 -7.74
C LYS A 39 9.70 6.78 -8.21
N LYS A 40 9.85 5.64 -7.52
CA LYS A 40 9.13 4.39 -7.85
C LYS A 40 7.64 4.48 -7.52
N GLN A 41 7.29 5.12 -6.41
CA GLN A 41 5.88 5.38 -6.06
C GLN A 41 5.25 6.32 -7.08
N MET A 42 5.96 7.38 -7.50
CA MET A 42 5.49 8.30 -8.54
C MET A 42 5.25 7.56 -9.86
N LYS A 43 6.18 6.69 -10.29
CA LYS A 43 6.01 5.86 -11.48
C LYS A 43 4.81 4.92 -11.38
N PHE A 44 4.58 4.32 -10.20
CA PHE A 44 3.41 3.49 -9.95
C PHE A 44 2.10 4.27 -10.12
N HIS A 45 2.02 5.48 -9.59
CA HIS A 45 0.86 6.37 -9.73
C HIS A 45 0.63 6.79 -11.18
N GLU A 46 1.69 7.18 -11.90
CA GLU A 46 1.64 7.58 -13.31
C GLU A 46 1.03 6.49 -14.21
N LEU A 47 1.46 5.23 -14.02
CA LEU A 47 0.96 4.08 -14.76
C LEU A 47 -0.54 3.86 -14.59
N GLY A 48 -1.15 4.37 -13.52
CA GLY A 48 -2.60 4.34 -13.32
C GLY A 48 -3.39 5.15 -14.35
N SER A 49 -2.74 5.97 -15.18
CA SER A 49 -3.41 6.68 -16.29
C SER A 49 -3.87 5.75 -17.40
N THR A 50 -3.14 4.66 -17.66
CA THR A 50 -3.35 3.77 -18.81
C THR A 50 -3.49 2.29 -18.42
N ILE A 51 -2.84 1.85 -17.34
CA ILE A 51 -2.77 0.44 -16.95
C ILE A 51 -3.89 0.12 -15.97
N ARG A 52 -4.64 -0.94 -16.28
CA ARG A 52 -5.77 -1.39 -15.47
C ARG A 52 -5.38 -2.19 -14.25
N GLU A 53 -4.36 -3.04 -14.35
CA GLU A 53 -3.92 -3.92 -13.27
C GLU A 53 -2.46 -3.59 -12.91
N ARG A 54 -2.23 -3.07 -11.71
CA ARG A 54 -0.88 -2.67 -11.30
C ARG A 54 -0.46 -3.36 -10.02
N LEU A 55 0.76 -3.88 -10.02
CA LEU A 55 1.40 -4.47 -8.85
C LEU A 55 2.57 -3.60 -8.42
N PHE A 56 2.51 -3.09 -7.19
CA PHE A 56 3.64 -2.45 -6.54
C PHE A 56 4.33 -3.44 -5.61
N MET A 57 5.32 -4.12 -6.14
CA MET A 57 6.19 -5.01 -5.38
C MET A 57 7.30 -4.20 -4.71
N ALA A 58 7.42 -4.31 -3.40
CA ALA A 58 8.49 -3.62 -2.68
C ALA A 58 8.96 -4.43 -1.49
N GLY A 59 10.18 -4.18 -1.07
CA GLY A 59 10.69 -4.68 0.20
C GLY A 59 9.86 -4.21 1.40
N ASN A 60 10.17 -4.75 2.57
CA ASN A 60 9.47 -4.38 3.80
C ASN A 60 9.75 -2.93 4.17
N GLN A 61 8.72 -2.24 4.70
CA GLN A 61 8.82 -0.86 5.23
C GLN A 61 9.30 0.20 4.23
N LEU A 62 9.21 -0.07 2.92
CA LEU A 62 9.59 0.89 1.87
C LEU A 62 8.42 1.80 1.43
N GLY A 63 7.31 1.81 2.16
CA GLY A 63 6.20 2.73 1.91
C GLY A 63 5.20 2.28 0.84
N LYS A 64 5.13 1.00 0.47
CA LYS A 64 4.17 0.47 -0.51
C LYS A 64 2.72 0.71 -0.10
N THR A 65 2.34 0.37 1.13
CA THR A 65 0.99 0.57 1.68
C THR A 65 0.64 2.07 1.81
N ILE A 66 1.65 2.91 2.12
CA ILE A 66 1.50 4.38 2.15
C ILE A 66 1.14 4.90 0.76
N ALA A 67 1.84 4.43 -0.29
CA ALA A 67 1.53 4.81 -1.67
C ALA A 67 0.10 4.37 -2.07
N GLY A 68 -0.29 3.14 -1.73
CA GLY A 68 -1.64 2.65 -1.97
C GLY A 68 -2.71 3.50 -1.29
N ALA A 69 -2.50 3.84 -0.02
CA ALA A 69 -3.44 4.68 0.75
C ALA A 69 -3.53 6.11 0.21
N ALA A 70 -2.40 6.72 -0.17
CA ALA A 70 -2.38 8.05 -0.75
C ALA A 70 -3.14 8.09 -2.09
N GLU A 71 -2.91 7.14 -2.97
CA GLU A 71 -3.63 7.01 -4.24
C GLU A 71 -5.14 6.84 -4.02
N MET A 72 -5.54 5.92 -3.13
CA MET A 72 -6.94 5.72 -2.79
C MET A 72 -7.60 7.01 -2.30
N ALA A 73 -6.95 7.73 -1.39
CA ALA A 73 -7.45 8.98 -0.85
C ALA A 73 -7.60 10.07 -1.93
N MET A 74 -6.65 10.17 -2.87
CA MET A 74 -6.75 11.10 -4.01
C MET A 74 -7.97 10.81 -4.87
N HIS A 75 -8.24 9.56 -5.17
CA HIS A 75 -9.39 9.17 -5.98
C HIS A 75 -10.73 9.37 -5.25
N LEU A 76 -10.79 9.04 -3.95
CA LEU A 76 -11.99 9.22 -3.13
C LEU A 76 -12.37 10.69 -2.96
N THR A 77 -11.37 11.57 -2.83
CA THR A 77 -11.58 13.01 -2.60
C THR A 77 -11.62 13.84 -3.87
N GLY A 78 -10.98 13.36 -4.95
CA GLY A 78 -10.69 14.15 -6.15
C GLY A 78 -9.57 15.20 -5.96
N LEU A 79 -8.89 15.20 -4.80
CA LEU A 79 -7.80 16.10 -4.48
C LEU A 79 -6.48 15.55 -4.99
N TYR A 80 -6.15 15.87 -6.24
CA TYR A 80 -4.91 15.46 -6.86
C TYR A 80 -3.87 16.56 -6.78
N PRO A 81 -2.64 16.29 -6.30
CA PRO A 81 -1.57 17.26 -6.28
C PRO A 81 -1.09 17.62 -7.70
N ASP A 82 -0.36 18.71 -7.85
CA ASP A 82 0.10 19.20 -9.16
C ASP A 82 1.01 18.22 -9.90
N TRP A 83 1.80 17.45 -9.17
CA TRP A 83 2.68 16.41 -9.73
C TRP A 83 1.95 15.16 -10.21
N TRP A 84 0.64 14.98 -9.92
CA TRP A 84 -0.12 13.78 -10.25
C TRP A 84 -0.33 13.62 -11.75
N GLN A 85 0.17 12.53 -12.32
CA GLN A 85 0.04 12.16 -13.73
C GLN A 85 -0.81 10.90 -13.96
N GLY A 86 -1.31 10.27 -12.90
CA GLY A 86 -2.19 9.12 -12.99
C GLY A 86 -3.62 9.47 -13.44
N ARG A 87 -4.51 8.47 -13.43
CA ARG A 87 -5.93 8.67 -13.72
C ARG A 87 -6.54 9.70 -12.75
N ARG A 88 -7.45 10.55 -13.27
CA ARG A 88 -8.23 11.50 -12.48
C ARG A 88 -9.70 11.21 -12.63
N TYR A 89 -10.38 10.99 -11.52
CA TYR A 89 -11.84 10.93 -11.50
C TYR A 89 -12.40 12.34 -11.27
N LYS A 90 -13.35 12.75 -12.14
CA LYS A 90 -14.08 14.02 -12.02
C LYS A 90 -15.46 13.83 -11.38
N ARG A 91 -15.72 12.65 -10.85
CA ARG A 91 -16.95 12.22 -10.19
C ARG A 91 -16.62 11.39 -8.94
N PRO A 92 -17.57 11.25 -8.01
CA PRO A 92 -17.43 10.31 -6.91
C PRO A 92 -17.17 8.89 -7.42
N VAL A 93 -16.45 8.10 -6.60
CA VAL A 93 -16.08 6.72 -6.90
C VAL A 93 -16.55 5.76 -5.82
N VAL A 94 -16.80 4.52 -6.22
CA VAL A 94 -17.02 3.38 -5.32
C VAL A 94 -15.75 2.53 -5.33
N ALA A 95 -15.19 2.33 -4.14
CA ALA A 95 -13.91 1.65 -3.99
C ALA A 95 -13.95 0.64 -2.85
N TRP A 96 -13.09 -0.39 -2.96
CA TRP A 96 -12.72 -1.25 -1.84
C TRP A 96 -11.22 -1.16 -1.56
N ALA A 97 -10.88 -1.15 -0.28
CA ALA A 97 -9.52 -1.27 0.24
C ALA A 97 -9.47 -2.50 1.15
N SER A 98 -8.46 -3.34 1.00
CA SER A 98 -8.49 -4.67 1.59
C SER A 98 -7.12 -5.16 2.08
N GLY A 99 -7.12 -6.26 2.82
CA GLY A 99 -5.94 -6.93 3.34
C GLY A 99 -6.28 -8.33 3.83
N ILE A 100 -5.32 -9.00 4.49
CA ILE A 100 -5.40 -10.42 4.81
C ILE A 100 -6.52 -10.73 5.80
N THR A 101 -6.52 -10.09 6.97
CA THR A 101 -7.53 -10.28 8.03
C THR A 101 -8.21 -8.96 8.39
N GLY A 102 -9.33 -9.03 9.13
CA GLY A 102 -10.00 -7.82 9.60
C GLY A 102 -9.10 -6.95 10.48
N GLU A 103 -8.27 -7.57 11.34
CA GLU A 103 -7.32 -6.88 12.21
C GLU A 103 -6.24 -6.18 11.39
N THR A 104 -5.65 -6.85 10.40
CA THR A 104 -4.64 -6.23 9.53
C THR A 104 -5.22 -5.08 8.71
N VAL A 105 -6.45 -5.21 8.21
CA VAL A 105 -7.16 -4.12 7.52
C VAL A 105 -7.36 -2.93 8.45
N ARG A 106 -7.83 -3.15 9.69
CA ARG A 106 -8.02 -2.10 10.71
C ARG A 106 -6.71 -1.39 11.03
N ASP A 107 -5.65 -2.16 11.31
CA ASP A 107 -4.39 -1.64 11.87
C ASP A 107 -3.46 -1.04 10.81
N THR A 108 -3.67 -1.36 9.51
CA THR A 108 -2.87 -0.84 8.40
C THR A 108 -3.71 0.02 7.44
N VAL A 109 -4.55 -0.58 6.63
CA VAL A 109 -5.29 0.05 5.53
C VAL A 109 -6.25 1.13 6.04
N GLN A 110 -7.12 0.78 6.99
CA GLN A 110 -8.06 1.71 7.60
C GLN A 110 -7.32 2.85 8.32
N ARG A 111 -6.32 2.52 9.14
CA ARG A 111 -5.55 3.51 9.87
C ARG A 111 -4.84 4.49 8.94
N LEU A 112 -4.30 4.04 7.82
CA LEU A 112 -3.68 4.91 6.83
C LEU A 112 -4.69 5.77 6.09
N LEU A 113 -5.86 5.23 5.75
CA LEU A 113 -6.90 5.98 5.04
C LEU A 113 -7.66 6.94 5.94
N VAL A 114 -8.16 6.47 7.08
CA VAL A 114 -9.14 7.20 7.91
C VAL A 114 -8.53 7.73 9.21
N GLY A 115 -7.53 7.04 9.75
CA GLY A 115 -6.98 7.30 11.08
C GLY A 115 -7.31 6.19 12.08
N ARG A 116 -6.85 6.33 13.31
CA ARG A 116 -7.16 5.41 14.41
C ARG A 116 -8.61 5.60 14.87
N THR A 117 -9.15 4.58 15.51
CA THR A 117 -10.44 4.68 16.21
C THR A 117 -10.42 5.85 17.19
N GLY A 118 -11.43 6.73 17.11
CA GLY A 118 -11.50 7.96 17.89
C GLY A 118 -10.69 9.15 17.31
N GLU A 119 -9.84 8.93 16.30
CA GLU A 119 -9.01 9.95 15.65
C GLU A 119 -9.24 10.00 14.14
N TYR A 120 -10.48 9.80 13.70
CA TYR A 120 -10.81 9.82 12.27
C TYR A 120 -10.54 11.20 11.65
N GLY A 121 -9.97 11.16 10.44
CA GLY A 121 -9.45 12.33 9.75
C GLY A 121 -7.96 12.60 9.96
N THR A 122 -7.27 11.70 10.66
CA THR A 122 -5.80 11.71 10.79
C THR A 122 -5.09 10.74 9.83
N GLY A 123 -5.85 10.10 8.92
CA GLY A 123 -5.33 9.31 7.80
C GLY A 123 -5.02 10.19 6.57
N PHE A 124 -4.93 9.53 5.40
CA PHE A 124 -4.74 10.23 4.12
C PHE A 124 -6.01 10.91 3.63
N ILE A 125 -7.20 10.43 4.02
CA ILE A 125 -8.45 11.15 3.75
C ILE A 125 -8.52 12.33 4.72
N PRO A 126 -8.48 13.59 4.20
CA PRO A 126 -8.52 14.77 5.06
C PRO A 126 -9.78 14.81 5.91
N LYS A 127 -9.67 15.28 7.15
CA LYS A 127 -10.77 15.30 8.11
C LYS A 127 -12.05 15.95 7.57
N HIS A 128 -11.91 17.05 6.86
CA HIS A 128 -13.06 17.78 6.29
C HIS A 128 -13.74 17.05 5.12
N CYS A 129 -13.12 15.99 4.58
CA CYS A 129 -13.70 15.16 3.54
C CYS A 129 -14.47 13.97 4.09
N ILE A 130 -14.28 13.55 5.35
CA ILE A 130 -15.03 12.46 5.96
C ILE A 130 -16.45 12.94 6.29
N ILE A 131 -17.46 12.16 5.89
CA ILE A 131 -18.87 12.49 6.07
C ILE A 131 -19.48 11.58 7.13
N GLY A 132 -20.02 12.19 8.18
CA GLY A 132 -20.68 11.47 9.28
C GLY A 132 -19.75 10.54 10.04
N ASP A 133 -20.32 9.63 10.81
CA ASP A 133 -19.58 8.57 11.48
C ASP A 133 -19.40 7.38 10.53
N PRO A 134 -18.17 6.89 10.33
CA PRO A 134 -17.92 5.73 9.50
C PRO A 134 -18.69 4.50 10.01
N LYS A 135 -19.27 3.73 9.09
CA LYS A 135 -20.02 2.52 9.42
C LYS A 135 -19.07 1.43 9.92
N ARG A 136 -19.33 0.89 11.11
CA ARG A 136 -18.55 -0.20 11.70
C ARG A 136 -18.92 -1.56 11.11
N ALA A 137 -17.91 -2.42 10.95
CA ALA A 137 -18.10 -3.82 10.57
C ALA A 137 -18.56 -4.65 11.76
N MET A 138 -19.25 -5.76 11.48
CA MET A 138 -19.52 -6.77 12.49
C MET A 138 -18.37 -7.78 12.55
N GLY A 139 -18.07 -8.27 13.73
CA GLY A 139 -17.12 -9.37 13.95
C GLY A 139 -15.72 -8.95 14.35
N THR A 140 -15.15 -7.89 13.79
CA THR A 140 -13.84 -7.38 14.21
C THR A 140 -14.00 -6.04 14.93
N PRO A 141 -13.60 -5.92 16.20
CA PRO A 141 -13.70 -4.66 16.94
C PRO A 141 -13.00 -3.51 16.20
N ASP A 142 -13.64 -2.34 16.16
CA ASP A 142 -13.12 -1.10 15.57
C ASP A 142 -12.80 -1.14 14.07
N LEU A 143 -13.05 -2.26 13.39
CA LEU A 143 -13.00 -2.32 11.94
C LEU A 143 -14.21 -1.57 11.37
N LEU A 144 -13.98 -0.75 10.38
CA LEU A 144 -15.02 -0.10 9.60
C LEU A 144 -15.50 -1.03 8.48
N ASP A 145 -16.80 -1.03 8.22
CA ASP A 145 -17.38 -1.61 7.02
C ASP A 145 -17.14 -0.70 5.82
N SER A 146 -17.39 0.59 6.03
CA SER A 146 -17.19 1.60 4.98
C SER A 146 -17.07 3.01 5.54
N VAL A 147 -16.51 3.91 4.73
CA VAL A 147 -16.42 5.35 4.96
C VAL A 147 -16.99 6.11 3.76
N GLN A 148 -17.74 7.16 4.03
CA GLN A 148 -18.22 8.12 3.04
C GLN A 148 -17.28 9.32 2.98
N VAL A 149 -16.93 9.73 1.76
CA VAL A 149 -15.92 10.77 1.51
C VAL A 149 -16.47 11.80 0.56
N ARG A 150 -16.42 13.06 0.95
CA ARG A 150 -16.78 14.19 0.08
C ARG A 150 -15.78 14.30 -1.05
N HIS A 151 -16.27 14.18 -2.28
CA HIS A 151 -15.48 14.39 -3.47
C HIS A 151 -15.53 15.88 -3.87
N ILE A 152 -14.45 16.42 -4.43
CA ILE A 152 -14.35 17.83 -4.82
C ILE A 152 -15.43 18.27 -5.81
N SER A 153 -16.02 17.34 -6.57
CA SER A 153 -17.15 17.59 -7.48
C SER A 153 -18.48 17.87 -6.77
N GLY A 154 -18.52 17.78 -5.44
CA GLY A 154 -19.72 17.98 -4.61
C GLY A 154 -20.48 16.70 -4.28
N GLY A 155 -20.16 15.55 -4.89
CA GLY A 155 -20.80 14.26 -4.60
C GLY A 155 -20.04 13.47 -3.52
N ILE A 156 -20.52 12.23 -3.25
CA ILE A 156 -20.03 11.37 -2.18
C ILE A 156 -19.42 10.11 -2.76
N SER A 157 -18.11 9.92 -2.55
CA SER A 157 -17.42 8.65 -2.77
C SER A 157 -17.63 7.71 -1.59
N ARG A 158 -17.54 6.41 -1.84
CA ARG A 158 -17.60 5.38 -0.79
C ARG A 158 -16.40 4.44 -0.88
N CYS A 159 -15.76 4.17 0.25
CA CYS A 159 -14.73 3.14 0.38
C CYS A 159 -15.19 2.07 1.37
N GLY A 160 -15.34 0.83 0.91
CA GLY A 160 -15.57 -0.34 1.75
C GLY A 160 -14.25 -0.98 2.17
N PHE A 161 -14.21 -1.54 3.37
CA PHE A 161 -13.07 -2.29 3.88
C PHE A 161 -13.36 -3.79 3.81
N LYS A 162 -12.45 -4.56 3.20
CA LYS A 162 -12.61 -6.00 2.98
C LYS A 162 -11.41 -6.78 3.49
N SER A 163 -11.62 -8.01 3.96
CA SER A 163 -10.53 -8.91 4.28
C SER A 163 -10.60 -10.18 3.45
N TYR A 164 -9.44 -10.75 3.08
CA TYR A 164 -9.38 -12.00 2.33
C TYR A 164 -9.92 -13.17 3.16
N ALA A 165 -9.71 -13.12 4.47
CA ALA A 165 -10.18 -14.15 5.40
C ALA A 165 -11.70 -14.36 5.41
N THR A 166 -12.49 -13.39 4.91
CA THR A 166 -13.96 -13.55 4.81
C THR A 166 -14.40 -14.44 3.66
N GLY A 167 -13.45 -14.86 2.80
CA GLY A 167 -13.72 -15.72 1.66
C GLY A 167 -14.34 -15.01 0.46
N ARG A 168 -14.23 -15.65 -0.71
CA ARG A 168 -14.65 -15.12 -2.01
C ARG A 168 -16.10 -14.67 -2.08
N GLU A 169 -17.01 -15.34 -1.37
CA GLU A 169 -18.45 -15.04 -1.42
C GLU A 169 -18.76 -13.60 -0.96
N LYS A 170 -17.97 -13.05 -0.02
CA LYS A 170 -18.14 -11.68 0.48
C LYS A 170 -17.62 -10.61 -0.50
N TRP A 171 -17.05 -11.03 -1.61
CA TRP A 171 -16.51 -10.15 -2.67
C TRP A 171 -17.48 -10.00 -3.84
N GLN A 172 -18.66 -10.61 -3.76
CA GLN A 172 -19.69 -10.56 -4.80
C GLN A 172 -20.64 -9.37 -4.60
N GLY A 173 -21.32 -8.99 -5.67
CA GLY A 173 -22.52 -8.14 -5.64
C GLY A 173 -22.31 -6.63 -5.79
N GLU A 174 -21.10 -6.07 -5.65
CA GLU A 174 -20.86 -4.64 -5.84
C GLU A 174 -20.08 -4.34 -7.13
N THR A 175 -20.35 -3.20 -7.74
CA THR A 175 -19.60 -2.68 -8.88
C THR A 175 -18.63 -1.60 -8.39
N LEU A 176 -17.35 -1.71 -8.77
CA LEU A 176 -16.29 -0.86 -8.27
C LEU A 176 -15.65 -0.03 -9.38
N ASP A 177 -15.25 1.19 -9.04
CA ASP A 177 -14.33 1.99 -9.83
C ASP A 177 -12.88 1.62 -9.52
N ILE A 178 -12.59 1.28 -8.25
CA ILE A 178 -11.23 1.06 -7.76
C ILE A 178 -11.22 -0.10 -6.76
N LEU A 179 -10.25 -0.98 -6.92
CA LEU A 179 -9.95 -2.01 -5.93
C LEU A 179 -8.47 -1.91 -5.54
N TRP A 180 -8.22 -1.75 -4.24
CA TRP A 180 -6.90 -1.84 -3.65
C TRP A 180 -6.76 -3.09 -2.80
N LEU A 181 -5.80 -3.93 -3.15
CA LEU A 181 -5.44 -5.16 -2.45
C LEU A 181 -4.08 -4.93 -1.75
N ASP A 182 -4.10 -4.70 -0.43
CA ASP A 182 -2.88 -4.61 0.38
C ASP A 182 -2.51 -5.99 0.92
N GLU A 183 -1.25 -6.32 0.82
CA GLU A 183 -0.68 -7.67 0.91
C GLU A 183 -1.21 -8.62 -0.19
N GLU A 184 -0.48 -9.70 -0.40
CA GLU A 184 -0.73 -10.63 -1.51
C GLU A 184 -2.08 -11.34 -1.36
N PRO A 185 -3.03 -11.16 -2.30
CA PRO A 185 -4.33 -11.80 -2.22
C PRO A 185 -4.28 -13.26 -2.70
N PRO A 186 -5.18 -14.13 -2.21
CA PRO A 186 -5.49 -15.38 -2.88
C PRO A 186 -5.97 -15.15 -4.32
N GLN A 187 -5.64 -16.07 -5.25
CA GLN A 187 -5.95 -15.93 -6.67
C GLN A 187 -7.46 -15.80 -6.94
N ASP A 188 -8.29 -16.51 -6.22
CA ASP A 188 -9.74 -16.47 -6.35
C ASP A 188 -10.33 -15.10 -5.92
N ILE A 189 -9.77 -14.50 -4.86
CA ILE A 189 -10.11 -13.14 -4.40
C ILE A 189 -9.71 -12.11 -5.45
N TYR A 190 -8.48 -12.22 -5.98
CA TYR A 190 -8.01 -11.32 -7.03
C TYR A 190 -8.91 -11.37 -8.27
N THR A 191 -9.24 -12.58 -8.74
CA THR A 191 -10.08 -12.78 -9.92
C THR A 191 -11.50 -12.25 -9.71
N GLU A 192 -12.09 -12.53 -8.54
CA GLU A 192 -13.41 -12.01 -8.17
C GLU A 192 -13.41 -10.48 -8.11
N GLY A 193 -12.41 -9.89 -7.44
CA GLY A 193 -12.26 -8.45 -7.31
C GLY A 193 -12.07 -7.75 -8.66
N LEU A 194 -11.26 -8.32 -9.57
CA LEU A 194 -11.07 -7.80 -10.91
C LEU A 194 -12.41 -7.73 -11.68
N THR A 195 -13.25 -8.76 -11.52
CA THR A 195 -14.58 -8.81 -12.15
C THR A 195 -15.47 -7.64 -11.71
N ARG A 196 -15.34 -7.18 -10.46
CA ARG A 196 -16.12 -6.06 -9.92
C ARG A 196 -15.83 -4.72 -10.61
N THR A 197 -14.67 -4.59 -11.25
CA THR A 197 -14.27 -3.36 -11.94
C THR A 197 -14.64 -3.34 -13.44
N ASN A 198 -15.17 -4.44 -14.00
CA ASN A 198 -15.43 -4.56 -15.45
C ASN A 198 -16.46 -3.54 -15.96
N ALA A 199 -17.58 -3.41 -15.26
CA ALA A 199 -18.71 -2.59 -15.74
C ALA A 199 -18.40 -1.08 -15.72
N THR A 200 -17.47 -0.62 -14.89
CA THR A 200 -17.08 0.79 -14.78
C THR A 200 -15.85 1.14 -15.63
N GLY A 201 -15.18 0.14 -16.21
CA GLY A 201 -13.83 0.33 -16.75
C GLY A 201 -12.84 0.77 -15.65
N GLY A 202 -13.10 0.33 -14.42
CA GLY A 202 -12.28 0.60 -13.25
C GLY A 202 -10.95 -0.14 -13.27
N PHE A 203 -10.15 0.03 -12.22
CA PHE A 203 -8.83 -0.58 -12.14
C PHE A 203 -8.57 -1.24 -10.78
N VAL A 204 -7.58 -2.14 -10.78
CA VAL A 204 -7.11 -2.86 -9.60
C VAL A 204 -5.63 -2.54 -9.39
N TYR A 205 -5.24 -2.28 -8.16
CA TYR A 205 -3.84 -2.23 -7.81
C TYR A 205 -3.55 -2.98 -6.51
N MET A 206 -2.34 -3.51 -6.44
CA MET A 206 -1.84 -4.30 -5.33
C MET A 206 -0.56 -3.71 -4.77
N THR A 207 -0.38 -3.85 -3.46
CA THR A 207 0.79 -3.35 -2.74
C THR A 207 1.28 -4.44 -1.78
N PHE A 208 2.29 -5.24 -2.17
CA PHE A 208 2.79 -6.30 -1.30
C PHE A 208 4.28 -6.60 -1.47
N THR A 209 4.83 -7.33 -0.50
CA THR A 209 6.14 -7.96 -0.58
C THR A 209 5.93 -9.42 -0.99
N PRO A 210 6.58 -9.95 -2.05
CA PRO A 210 6.31 -11.28 -2.60
C PRO A 210 6.96 -12.38 -1.73
N LEU A 211 6.48 -12.54 -0.49
CA LEU A 211 7.02 -13.52 0.46
C LEU A 211 6.59 -14.97 0.15
N LEU A 212 5.51 -15.14 -0.61
CA LEU A 212 5.06 -16.45 -1.07
C LEU A 212 5.82 -16.92 -2.34
N GLY A 213 6.77 -16.11 -2.82
CA GLY A 213 7.57 -16.41 -4.00
C GLY A 213 6.80 -16.26 -5.29
N MET A 214 6.97 -17.22 -6.21
CA MET A 214 6.29 -17.24 -7.52
C MET A 214 4.88 -17.83 -7.41
N SER A 215 4.02 -17.19 -6.63
CA SER A 215 2.59 -17.52 -6.56
C SER A 215 1.88 -17.33 -7.91
N GLU A 216 0.63 -17.78 -8.02
CA GLU A 216 -0.17 -17.58 -9.24
C GLU A 216 -0.35 -16.10 -9.56
N VAL A 217 -0.62 -15.26 -8.55
CA VAL A 217 -0.76 -13.80 -8.75
C VAL A 217 0.55 -13.20 -9.23
N VAL A 218 1.67 -13.50 -8.57
CA VAL A 218 2.99 -12.98 -8.96
C VAL A 218 3.36 -13.44 -10.37
N ARG A 219 3.16 -14.74 -10.69
CA ARG A 219 3.45 -15.30 -12.01
C ARG A 219 2.65 -14.61 -13.10
N ARG A 220 1.37 -14.35 -12.85
CA ARG A 220 0.49 -13.64 -13.77
C ARG A 220 1.01 -12.25 -14.14
N PHE A 221 1.65 -11.56 -13.22
CA PHE A 221 2.21 -10.22 -13.47
C PHE A 221 3.61 -10.24 -14.09
N ILE A 222 4.43 -11.25 -13.77
CA ILE A 222 5.84 -11.29 -14.22
C ILE A 222 6.00 -12.08 -15.52
N SER A 223 5.30 -13.23 -15.65
CA SER A 223 5.55 -14.18 -16.74
C SER A 223 4.55 -14.08 -17.90
N GLU A 224 3.35 -13.55 -17.65
CA GLU A 224 2.34 -13.40 -18.69
C GLU A 224 2.41 -11.99 -19.31
N GLN A 225 2.77 -11.91 -20.57
CA GLN A 225 2.73 -10.63 -21.30
C GLN A 225 1.27 -10.16 -21.47
N ASN A 226 0.97 -8.99 -20.95
CA ASN A 226 -0.33 -8.34 -21.09
C ASN A 226 -0.17 -6.83 -21.02
N ASN A 227 -0.79 -6.10 -21.96
CA ASN A 227 -0.72 -4.64 -22.03
C ASN A 227 -1.51 -3.95 -20.90
N ASP A 228 -2.46 -4.67 -20.28
CA ASP A 228 -3.29 -4.14 -19.20
C ASP A 228 -2.68 -4.31 -17.81
N ARG A 229 -1.52 -4.99 -17.71
CA ARG A 229 -0.83 -5.27 -16.44
C ARG A 229 0.59 -4.75 -16.42
N THR A 230 1.02 -4.33 -15.23
CA THR A 230 2.41 -3.93 -15.01
C THR A 230 2.83 -4.14 -13.56
N VAL A 231 4.14 -4.31 -13.39
CA VAL A 231 4.80 -4.36 -12.08
C VAL A 231 5.72 -3.16 -11.94
N VAL A 232 5.66 -2.51 -10.80
CA VAL A 232 6.70 -1.59 -10.34
C VAL A 232 7.40 -2.23 -9.16
N ASN A 233 8.69 -2.44 -9.28
CA ASN A 233 9.51 -2.96 -8.19
C ASN A 233 10.28 -1.83 -7.50
N MET A 234 10.25 -1.80 -6.16
CA MET A 234 10.96 -0.85 -5.32
C MET A 234 11.83 -1.60 -4.31
N THR A 235 13.09 -1.24 -4.29
CA THR A 235 14.11 -1.83 -3.44
C THR A 235 14.47 -0.89 -2.29
N ILE A 236 15.24 -1.39 -1.32
CA ILE A 236 15.78 -0.57 -0.23
C ILE A 236 16.70 0.55 -0.74
N ASP A 237 17.25 0.41 -1.95
CA ASP A 237 18.14 1.41 -2.56
C ASP A 237 17.35 2.59 -3.19
N ASP A 238 16.05 2.42 -3.41
CA ASP A 238 15.17 3.47 -3.94
C ASP A 238 14.67 4.45 -2.87
N VAL A 239 15.10 4.30 -1.60
CA VAL A 239 14.72 5.17 -0.50
C VAL A 239 15.90 5.98 0.03
N ASP A 240 15.70 7.28 0.20
CA ASP A 240 16.76 8.24 0.55
C ASP A 240 16.92 8.45 2.07
N HIS A 241 16.06 7.86 2.90
CA HIS A 241 16.04 8.10 4.35
C HIS A 241 16.90 7.12 5.16
N TYR A 242 17.46 6.09 4.52
CA TYR A 242 18.40 5.16 5.15
C TYR A 242 19.84 5.45 4.72
N THR A 243 20.78 5.45 5.68
CA THR A 243 22.22 5.42 5.35
C THR A 243 22.63 4.02 4.87
N GLU A 244 23.79 3.91 4.23
CA GLU A 244 24.28 2.61 3.75
C GLU A 244 24.49 1.60 4.90
N GLU A 245 24.93 2.08 6.08
CA GLU A 245 25.08 1.26 7.28
C GLU A 245 23.71 0.76 7.78
N GLN A 246 22.69 1.63 7.75
CA GLN A 246 21.33 1.23 8.13
C GLN A 246 20.75 0.21 7.14
N LYS A 247 20.95 0.40 5.84
CA LYS A 247 20.53 -0.58 4.82
C LYS A 247 21.19 -1.93 5.04
N ALA A 248 22.51 -1.96 5.23
CA ALA A 248 23.26 -3.19 5.50
C ALA A 248 22.75 -3.90 6.77
N SER A 249 22.51 -3.15 7.85
CA SER A 249 21.98 -3.69 9.10
C SER A 249 20.59 -4.28 8.94
N ILE A 250 19.69 -3.58 8.22
CA ILE A 250 18.33 -4.05 7.93
C ILE A 250 18.38 -5.34 7.12
N ILE A 251 19.18 -5.39 6.06
CA ILE A 251 19.32 -6.58 5.20
C ILE A 251 19.89 -7.76 6.00
N ALA A 252 20.88 -7.52 6.84
CA ALA A 252 21.48 -8.56 7.69
C ALA A 252 20.51 -9.16 8.72
N SER A 253 19.50 -8.38 9.16
CA SER A 253 18.49 -8.84 10.12
C SER A 253 17.49 -9.85 9.51
N TYR A 254 17.38 -9.91 8.19
CA TYR A 254 16.46 -10.82 7.52
C TYR A 254 17.04 -12.23 7.37
N PRO A 255 16.22 -13.29 7.49
CA PRO A 255 16.63 -14.65 7.14
C PRO A 255 17.22 -14.72 5.74
N ALA A 256 18.30 -15.48 5.55
CA ALA A 256 19.04 -15.50 4.27
C ALA A 256 18.13 -15.78 3.05
N HIS A 257 17.17 -16.70 3.19
CA HIS A 257 16.25 -17.09 2.12
C HIS A 257 15.15 -16.06 1.81
N GLU A 258 14.93 -15.06 2.68
CA GLU A 258 13.94 -14.01 2.48
C GLU A 258 14.57 -12.64 2.15
N ARG A 259 15.90 -12.52 2.21
CA ARG A 259 16.59 -11.23 2.04
C ARG A 259 16.23 -10.52 0.75
N GLU A 260 16.19 -11.25 -0.37
CA GLU A 260 15.86 -10.65 -1.67
C GLU A 260 14.42 -10.15 -1.72
N ALA A 261 13.47 -10.96 -1.23
CA ALA A 261 12.08 -10.54 -1.18
C ALA A 261 11.88 -9.34 -0.25
N ARG A 262 12.48 -9.39 0.97
CA ARG A 262 12.29 -8.34 1.99
C ARG A 262 13.07 -7.05 1.72
N ALA A 263 14.22 -7.13 1.08
CA ALA A 263 15.03 -5.95 0.76
C ALA A 263 14.74 -5.38 -0.63
N LYS A 264 14.55 -6.26 -1.62
CA LYS A 264 14.46 -5.87 -3.03
C LYS A 264 13.07 -6.06 -3.65
N GLY A 265 12.12 -6.66 -2.90
CA GLY A 265 10.80 -6.99 -3.46
C GLY A 265 10.86 -7.98 -4.63
N VAL A 266 11.88 -8.83 -4.69
CA VAL A 266 12.04 -9.83 -5.74
C VAL A 266 11.44 -11.15 -5.23
N PRO A 267 10.51 -11.77 -5.98
CA PRO A 267 9.97 -13.06 -5.58
C PRO A 267 11.05 -14.12 -5.61
N THR A 268 11.29 -14.74 -4.46
CA THR A 268 12.17 -15.90 -4.36
C THR A 268 11.38 -17.20 -4.58
N LEU A 269 12.04 -18.30 -4.82
CA LEU A 269 11.38 -19.62 -4.79
C LEU A 269 10.79 -19.81 -3.39
N GLY A 270 9.46 -19.90 -3.30
CA GLY A 270 8.65 -19.72 -2.10
C GLY A 270 8.98 -20.62 -0.89
N SER A 271 8.21 -20.45 0.18
CA SER A 271 8.32 -21.15 1.47
C SER A 271 8.20 -22.68 1.41
N GLY A 272 7.84 -23.24 0.25
CA GLY A 272 7.85 -24.69 -0.03
C GLY A 272 9.23 -25.27 -0.38
N ARG A 273 10.32 -24.51 -0.21
CA ARG A 273 11.67 -25.05 -0.43
C ARG A 273 11.95 -26.20 0.55
N ILE A 274 12.25 -27.35 0.00
CA ILE A 274 12.79 -28.49 0.78
C ILE A 274 14.15 -28.10 1.38
N PHE A 275 14.92 -27.25 0.67
CA PHE A 275 16.21 -26.74 1.12
C PHE A 275 16.14 -25.21 1.27
N PRO A 276 16.18 -24.64 2.50
CA PRO A 276 16.10 -23.19 2.75
C PRO A 276 17.45 -22.49 2.53
N ILE A 277 18.07 -22.71 1.38
CA ILE A 277 19.32 -22.08 0.96
C ILE A 277 19.07 -21.14 -0.21
N SER A 278 19.93 -20.12 -0.39
CA SER A 278 19.81 -19.19 -1.52
C SER A 278 20.11 -19.92 -2.84
N GLU A 279 19.45 -19.51 -3.92
CA GLU A 279 19.73 -20.08 -5.25
C GLU A 279 21.20 -19.86 -5.67
N GLU A 280 21.75 -18.72 -5.31
CA GLU A 280 23.15 -18.36 -5.57
C GLU A 280 24.14 -19.36 -4.98
N SER A 281 23.81 -19.94 -3.80
CA SER A 281 24.66 -20.92 -3.13
C SER A 281 24.62 -22.32 -3.77
N ILE A 282 23.66 -22.57 -4.65
CA ILE A 282 23.53 -23.85 -5.38
C ILE A 282 23.78 -23.74 -6.87
N LYS A 283 23.93 -22.52 -7.39
CA LYS A 283 24.35 -22.28 -8.78
C LYS A 283 25.84 -22.57 -8.91
N CYS A 284 26.21 -23.31 -9.93
CA CYS A 284 27.61 -23.47 -10.35
C CYS A 284 27.75 -23.09 -11.84
N GLU A 285 28.96 -22.81 -12.26
CA GLU A 285 29.25 -22.63 -13.67
C GLU A 285 28.81 -23.86 -14.48
N PRO A 286 28.27 -23.66 -15.70
CA PRO A 286 27.89 -24.75 -16.56
C PRO A 286 29.05 -25.72 -16.78
N PHE A 287 28.87 -26.98 -16.48
CA PHE A 287 29.83 -28.04 -16.71
C PHE A 287 29.23 -29.23 -17.47
N GLN A 288 30.03 -29.98 -18.20
CA GLN A 288 29.57 -31.24 -18.76
C GLN A 288 29.61 -32.32 -17.69
N PRO A 289 28.45 -32.94 -17.36
CA PRO A 289 28.45 -34.03 -16.39
C PRO A 289 29.25 -35.20 -16.94
N PRO A 290 30.04 -35.88 -16.10
CA PRO A 290 30.73 -37.09 -16.49
C PRO A 290 29.78 -38.16 -17.06
N ALA A 291 30.21 -38.94 -18.04
CA ALA A 291 29.39 -39.92 -18.70
C ALA A 291 28.82 -41.02 -17.78
N TRP A 292 29.41 -41.19 -16.60
CA TRP A 292 28.96 -42.13 -15.58
C TRP A 292 27.92 -41.58 -14.60
N TRP A 293 27.55 -40.31 -14.71
CA TRP A 293 26.47 -39.75 -13.90
C TRP A 293 25.11 -40.22 -14.43
N CYS A 294 24.36 -40.90 -13.57
CA CYS A 294 22.99 -41.26 -13.87
C CYS A 294 22.07 -40.05 -13.69
N ARG A 295 21.30 -39.71 -14.72
CA ARG A 295 20.18 -38.76 -14.57
C ARG A 295 19.03 -39.51 -13.90
N ILE A 296 18.68 -39.11 -12.67
CA ILE A 296 17.45 -39.51 -12.02
C ILE A 296 16.45 -38.41 -12.30
N GLY A 297 15.43 -38.66 -13.12
CA GLY A 297 14.33 -37.77 -13.42
C GLY A 297 13.20 -37.86 -12.41
#